data_0914e5e5a6aae25c5179230fe2cf6fb3
#
_entry.id   0914e5e5a6aae25c5179230fe2cf6fb3
#
_cell.length_a   1.000
_cell.length_b   1.000
_cell.length_c   1.000
_cell.angle_alpha   90.00
_cell.angle_beta   90.00
_cell.angle_gamma   90.00
#
_symmetry.space_group_name_H-M   'P 1'
#
loop_
_entity.id
_entity.type
_entity.pdbx_description
1 polymer ?
#
loop_
_entity_poly.entity_id
_entity_poly.type
_entity_poly.pdbx_seq_one_letter_code
_entity_poly.pdbx_strand_id
1 'polypeptide(L)'
;NPPWSRVEFEQQLREKGTGYHIHHPFNVLMAAGKLNPEQIRGWVANRFYYQISIPLKDAAILSNMPVQDMRRQWITRITDHDGYDDEPGGIEAWIRLGEAVGLKRAEITSLEHVVPGVKFAVDAYINFARQRPWQESVCSSLTELFAPEIHKNRLATWPEHYQWIEQDGLQ
;
A
#
# COMPACT_ATOMS: atom_id res chain seq x y z
N ASN A 1 26.02 8.53 -21.08
CA ASN A 1 26.22 7.17 -20.57
C ASN A 1 25.30 6.22 -21.35
N PRO A 2 25.75 4.99 -21.67
CA PRO A 2 24.89 4.01 -22.29
C PRO A 2 23.68 3.70 -21.34
N PRO A 3 22.53 3.31 -21.90
CA PRO A 3 21.39 2.91 -21.09
C PRO A 3 21.76 1.67 -20.26
N TRP A 4 21.25 1.61 -19.04
CA TRP A 4 21.43 0.45 -18.18
C TRP A 4 20.80 -0.81 -18.80
N SER A 5 21.42 -1.95 -18.58
CA SER A 5 20.79 -3.23 -18.81
C SER A 5 19.60 -3.41 -17.83
N ARG A 6 18.72 -4.37 -18.10
CA ARG A 6 17.60 -4.69 -17.21
C ARG A 6 18.09 -5.04 -15.79
N VAL A 7 19.17 -5.80 -15.69
CA VAL A 7 19.72 -6.23 -14.39
C VAL A 7 20.28 -5.03 -13.62
N GLU A 8 21.04 -4.16 -14.29
CA GLU A 8 21.56 -2.94 -13.65
C GLU A 8 20.43 -2.01 -13.21
N PHE A 9 19.40 -1.84 -14.05
CA PHE A 9 18.24 -1.03 -13.69
C PHE A 9 17.50 -1.58 -12.46
N GLU A 10 17.23 -2.88 -12.41
CA GLU A 10 16.60 -3.53 -11.25
C GLU A 10 17.45 -3.37 -9.97
N GLN A 11 18.76 -3.53 -10.09
CA GLN A 11 19.67 -3.33 -8.97
C GLN A 11 19.60 -1.88 -8.45
N GLN A 12 19.62 -0.90 -9.34
CA GLN A 12 19.47 0.51 -8.96
C GLN A 12 18.14 0.81 -8.27
N LEU A 13 17.05 0.16 -8.69
CA LEU A 13 15.77 0.27 -8.02
C LEU A 13 15.82 -0.34 -6.61
N ARG A 14 16.41 -1.53 -6.45
CA ARG A 14 16.54 -2.20 -5.14
C ARG A 14 17.42 -1.41 -4.17
N GLU A 15 18.47 -0.77 -4.64
CA GLU A 15 19.32 0.11 -3.84
C GLU A 15 18.55 1.30 -3.23
N LYS A 16 17.47 1.76 -3.90
CA LYS A 16 16.56 2.78 -3.33
C LYS A 16 15.79 2.28 -2.09
N GLY A 17 15.72 0.97 -1.87
CA GLY A 17 15.13 0.36 -0.68
C GLY A 17 15.75 0.84 0.63
N THR A 18 17.01 1.31 0.61
CA THR A 18 17.67 1.89 1.79
C THR A 18 16.97 3.16 2.30
N GLY A 19 16.31 3.89 1.41
CA GLY A 19 15.50 5.07 1.74
C GLY A 19 14.03 4.73 2.09
N TYR A 20 13.65 3.46 2.03
CA TYR A 20 12.28 3.04 2.30
C TYR A 20 12.02 2.90 3.80
N HIS A 21 10.83 3.31 4.25
CA HIS A 21 10.50 3.43 5.68
C HIS A 21 10.29 2.12 6.45
N ILE A 22 10.66 0.96 5.90
CA ILE A 22 10.57 -0.33 6.62
C ILE A 22 11.41 -0.34 7.90
N HIS A 23 12.49 0.45 7.93
CA HIS A 23 13.36 0.61 9.10
C HIS A 23 12.92 1.74 10.04
N HIS A 24 11.79 2.39 9.76
CA HIS A 24 11.24 3.40 10.66
C HIS A 24 10.94 2.78 12.02
N PRO A 25 11.24 3.46 13.16
CA PRO A 25 11.03 2.91 14.49
C PRO A 25 9.65 2.29 14.73
N PHE A 26 8.60 2.89 14.18
CA PHE A 26 7.25 2.35 14.27
C PHE A 26 7.12 0.96 13.62
N ASN A 27 7.68 0.77 12.42
CA ASN A 27 7.65 -0.52 11.73
C ASN A 27 8.51 -1.57 12.45
N VAL A 28 9.63 -1.16 13.03
CA VAL A 28 10.49 -2.04 13.85
C VAL A 28 9.73 -2.49 15.11
N LEU A 29 9.04 -1.58 15.80
CA LEU A 29 8.21 -1.91 16.96
C LEU A 29 7.05 -2.82 16.58
N MET A 30 6.42 -2.57 15.42
CA MET A 30 5.33 -3.41 14.90
C MET A 30 5.81 -4.84 14.65
N ALA A 31 6.93 -5.02 13.94
CA ALA A 31 7.50 -6.34 13.66
C ALA A 31 7.94 -7.08 14.93
N ALA A 32 8.33 -6.36 15.99
CA ALA A 32 8.73 -6.91 17.27
C ALA A 32 7.57 -7.15 18.26
N GLY A 33 6.30 -6.95 17.83
CA GLY A 33 5.13 -7.13 18.69
C GLY A 33 4.99 -6.12 19.84
N LYS A 34 5.63 -4.96 19.72
CA LYS A 34 5.73 -3.95 20.80
C LYS A 34 4.70 -2.82 20.70
N LEU A 35 3.82 -2.85 19.71
CA LEU A 35 2.74 -1.89 19.59
C LEU A 35 1.54 -2.35 20.42
N ASN A 36 0.86 -1.40 21.05
CA ASN A 36 -0.39 -1.68 21.73
C ASN A 36 -1.58 -1.68 20.75
N PRO A 37 -2.76 -2.19 21.17
CA PRO A 37 -3.94 -2.27 20.29
C PRO A 37 -4.38 -0.93 19.69
N GLU A 38 -4.27 0.18 20.41
CA GLU A 38 -4.63 1.51 19.89
C GLU A 38 -3.69 1.97 18.78
N GLN A 39 -2.40 1.70 18.92
CA GLN A 39 -1.40 2.01 17.90
C GLN A 39 -1.63 1.20 16.62
N ILE A 40 -1.97 -0.08 16.75
CA ILE A 40 -2.32 -0.93 15.60
C ILE A 40 -3.60 -0.43 14.93
N ARG A 41 -4.68 -0.16 15.69
CA ARG A 41 -5.93 0.39 15.14
C ARG A 41 -5.70 1.72 14.42
N GLY A 42 -4.98 2.64 15.05
CA GLY A 42 -4.64 3.93 14.46
C GLY A 42 -3.86 3.77 13.16
N TRP A 43 -2.90 2.84 13.12
CA TRP A 43 -2.15 2.56 11.91
C TRP A 43 -3.03 1.97 10.80
N VAL A 44 -3.88 0.99 11.12
CA VAL A 44 -4.80 0.37 10.14
C VAL A 44 -5.74 1.42 9.55
N ALA A 45 -6.38 2.24 10.39
CA ALA A 45 -7.29 3.29 9.94
C ALA A 45 -6.62 4.33 9.03
N ASN A 46 -5.41 4.76 9.39
CA ASN A 46 -4.66 5.71 8.58
C ASN A 46 -4.15 5.11 7.28
N ARG A 47 -3.67 3.85 7.30
CA ARG A 47 -3.20 3.14 6.11
C ARG A 47 -4.34 2.83 5.14
N PHE A 48 -5.57 2.70 5.62
CA PHE A 48 -6.76 2.51 4.79
C PHE A 48 -6.95 3.66 3.79
N TYR A 49 -6.67 4.92 4.17
CA TYR A 49 -6.74 6.05 3.24
C TYR A 49 -5.79 5.89 2.04
N TYR A 50 -4.59 5.37 2.27
CA TYR A 50 -3.71 5.04 1.16
C TYR A 50 -4.27 3.87 0.34
N GLN A 51 -4.88 2.87 0.96
CA GLN A 51 -5.42 1.70 0.27
C GLN A 51 -6.51 2.08 -0.75
N ILE A 52 -7.47 2.90 -0.35
CA ILE A 52 -8.53 3.39 -1.26
C ILE A 52 -8.00 4.38 -2.31
N SER A 53 -6.83 4.93 -2.09
CA SER A 53 -6.18 5.90 -2.99
C SER A 53 -5.32 5.23 -4.06
N ILE A 54 -4.96 3.96 -3.90
CA ILE A 54 -4.14 3.23 -4.89
C ILE A 54 -4.83 3.15 -6.25
N PRO A 55 -6.11 2.75 -6.38
CA PRO A 55 -6.80 2.74 -7.67
C PRO A 55 -6.86 4.13 -8.33
N LEU A 56 -7.06 5.18 -7.54
CA LEU A 56 -7.09 6.57 -8.05
C LEU A 56 -5.74 6.99 -8.61
N LYS A 57 -4.66 6.67 -7.92
CA LYS A 57 -3.29 6.89 -8.38
C LYS A 57 -3.00 6.07 -9.64
N ASP A 58 -3.39 4.80 -9.68
CA ASP A 58 -3.15 3.91 -10.81
C ASP A 58 -3.97 4.32 -12.05
N ALA A 59 -5.19 4.81 -11.86
CA ALA A 59 -5.99 5.41 -12.92
C ALA A 59 -5.35 6.69 -13.48
N ALA A 60 -4.75 7.52 -12.63
CA ALA A 60 -3.99 8.70 -13.06
C ALA A 60 -2.76 8.31 -13.90
N ILE A 61 -2.03 7.26 -13.53
CA ILE A 61 -0.93 6.72 -14.32
C ILE A 61 -1.45 6.21 -15.68
N LEU A 62 -2.56 5.45 -15.69
CA LEU A 62 -3.16 4.93 -16.91
C LEU A 62 -3.55 6.04 -17.87
N SER A 63 -4.13 7.14 -17.38
CA SER A 63 -4.56 8.27 -18.21
C SER A 63 -3.40 8.95 -18.96
N ASN A 64 -2.19 8.87 -18.41
CA ASN A 64 -0.97 9.45 -18.98
C ASN A 64 -0.13 8.45 -19.77
N MET A 65 -0.49 7.15 -19.78
CA MET A 65 0.29 6.08 -20.41
C MET A 65 -0.13 5.85 -21.86
N PRO A 66 0.72 6.21 -22.86
CA PRO A 66 0.33 6.11 -24.27
C PRO A 66 0.43 4.68 -24.83
N VAL A 67 1.18 3.80 -24.19
CA VAL A 67 1.49 2.45 -24.69
C VAL A 67 0.40 1.45 -24.26
N GLN A 68 -0.33 0.91 -25.24
CA GLN A 68 -1.47 0.03 -25.00
C GLN A 68 -1.12 -1.22 -24.18
N ASP A 69 -0.01 -1.89 -24.52
CA ASP A 69 0.37 -3.14 -23.85
C ASP A 69 0.75 -2.91 -22.38
N MET A 70 1.33 -1.75 -22.08
CA MET A 70 1.61 -1.37 -20.70
C MET A 70 0.32 -1.04 -19.94
N ARG A 71 -0.66 -0.38 -20.58
CA ARG A 71 -1.97 -0.14 -19.95
C ARG A 71 -2.69 -1.45 -19.63
N ARG A 72 -2.63 -2.44 -20.52
CA ARG A 72 -3.22 -3.79 -20.27
C ARG A 72 -2.64 -4.48 -19.05
N GLN A 73 -1.35 -4.30 -18.80
CA GLN A 73 -0.69 -4.83 -17.60
C GLN A 73 -1.01 -4.00 -16.36
N TRP A 74 -1.11 -2.68 -16.51
CA TRP A 74 -1.30 -1.78 -15.37
C TRP A 74 -2.74 -1.78 -14.83
N ILE A 75 -3.72 -2.02 -15.68
CA ILE A 75 -5.15 -1.98 -15.29
C ILE A 75 -5.50 -3.04 -14.24
N THR A 76 -4.81 -4.18 -14.23
CA THR A 76 -5.04 -5.24 -13.24
C THR A 76 -4.85 -4.74 -11.82
N ARG A 77 -3.99 -3.76 -11.61
CA ARG A 77 -3.74 -3.14 -10.30
C ARG A 77 -4.98 -2.44 -9.74
N ILE A 78 -5.82 -1.88 -10.61
CA ILE A 78 -7.08 -1.24 -10.20
C ILE A 78 -8.07 -2.33 -9.77
N THR A 79 -8.24 -3.36 -10.58
CA THR A 79 -9.15 -4.47 -10.28
C THR A 79 -8.70 -5.28 -9.06
N ASP A 80 -7.39 -5.43 -8.85
CA ASP A 80 -6.84 -6.10 -7.65
C ASP A 80 -7.22 -5.36 -6.35
N HIS A 81 -7.40 -4.05 -6.40
CA HIS A 81 -7.74 -3.24 -5.24
C HIS A 81 -9.25 -2.98 -5.10
N ASP A 82 -9.93 -2.59 -6.19
CA ASP A 82 -11.35 -2.29 -6.18
C ASP A 82 -12.22 -3.56 -6.18
N GLY A 83 -11.65 -4.66 -6.63
CA GLY A 83 -12.38 -5.90 -6.88
C GLY A 83 -12.93 -5.98 -8.31
N TYR A 84 -13.36 -7.16 -8.71
CA TYR A 84 -13.96 -7.43 -10.00
C TYR A 84 -14.88 -8.65 -9.92
N ASP A 85 -16.06 -8.56 -10.45
CA ASP A 85 -17.11 -9.60 -10.33
C ASP A 85 -17.35 -10.00 -8.84
N ASP A 86 -17.14 -11.26 -8.50
CA ASP A 86 -17.32 -11.79 -7.15
C ASP A 86 -16.07 -11.63 -6.26
N GLU A 87 -14.97 -11.13 -6.79
CA GLU A 87 -13.72 -10.90 -6.04
C GLU A 87 -13.75 -9.53 -5.35
N PRO A 88 -13.72 -9.48 -4.00
CA PRO A 88 -13.94 -8.24 -3.27
C PRO A 88 -12.78 -7.24 -3.31
N GLY A 89 -11.59 -7.67 -3.73
CA GLY A 89 -10.39 -6.84 -3.86
C GLY A 89 -9.70 -6.43 -2.56
N GLY A 90 -8.57 -5.77 -2.70
CA GLY A 90 -7.70 -5.40 -1.59
C GLY A 90 -8.27 -4.33 -0.66
N ILE A 91 -9.22 -3.50 -1.12
CA ILE A 91 -9.90 -2.51 -0.27
C ILE A 91 -10.77 -3.24 0.77
N GLU A 92 -11.54 -4.23 0.34
CA GLU A 92 -12.37 -5.03 1.24
C GLU A 92 -11.51 -5.86 2.21
N ALA A 93 -10.41 -6.45 1.72
CA ALA A 93 -9.46 -7.16 2.58
C ALA A 93 -8.91 -6.23 3.69
N TRP A 94 -8.65 -4.98 3.35
CA TRP A 94 -8.19 -4.00 4.35
C TRP A 94 -9.27 -3.59 5.34
N ILE A 95 -10.54 -3.53 4.93
CA ILE A 95 -11.67 -3.31 5.84
C ILE A 95 -11.80 -4.47 6.82
N ARG A 96 -11.68 -5.72 6.33
CA ARG A 96 -11.70 -6.92 7.19
C ARG A 96 -10.55 -6.91 8.20
N LEU A 97 -9.36 -6.50 7.79
CA LEU A 97 -8.26 -6.30 8.74
C LEU A 97 -8.61 -5.26 9.81
N GLY A 98 -9.26 -4.17 9.43
CA GLY A 98 -9.73 -3.16 10.37
C GLY A 98 -10.75 -3.71 11.37
N GLU A 99 -11.69 -4.52 10.90
CA GLU A 99 -12.66 -5.22 11.76
C GLU A 99 -11.94 -6.20 12.70
N ALA A 100 -10.97 -6.97 12.19
CA ALA A 100 -10.17 -7.92 12.98
C ALA A 100 -9.36 -7.26 14.11
N VAL A 101 -8.92 -6.02 13.93
CA VAL A 101 -8.23 -5.26 14.99
C VAL A 101 -9.20 -4.51 15.91
N GLY A 102 -10.53 -4.68 15.71
CA GLY A 102 -11.58 -4.16 16.58
C GLY A 102 -12.09 -2.77 16.22
N LEU A 103 -11.92 -2.32 14.97
CA LEU A 103 -12.61 -1.15 14.44
C LEU A 103 -13.96 -1.56 13.85
N LYS A 104 -14.93 -0.66 13.86
CA LYS A 104 -16.17 -0.88 13.12
C LYS A 104 -15.96 -0.50 11.65
N ARG A 105 -16.61 -1.21 10.75
CA ARG A 105 -16.60 -0.89 9.31
C ARG A 105 -16.93 0.58 9.03
N ALA A 106 -17.93 1.13 9.70
CA ALA A 106 -18.33 2.52 9.56
C ALA A 106 -17.22 3.51 10.00
N GLU A 107 -16.46 3.19 11.03
CA GLU A 107 -15.32 4.01 11.49
C GLU A 107 -14.18 4.01 10.47
N ILE A 108 -13.94 2.87 9.81
CA ILE A 108 -12.91 2.75 8.77
C ILE A 108 -13.33 3.54 7.53
N THR A 109 -14.55 3.31 7.04
CA THR A 109 -15.03 3.89 5.78
C THR A 109 -15.35 5.38 5.87
N SER A 110 -15.68 5.90 7.06
CA SER A 110 -15.88 7.34 7.30
C SER A 110 -14.59 8.16 7.22
N LEU A 111 -13.42 7.50 7.35
CA LEU A 111 -12.10 8.14 7.39
C LEU A 111 -11.90 9.11 8.57
N GLU A 112 -12.73 9.02 9.62
CA GLU A 112 -12.71 9.95 10.75
C GLU A 112 -11.40 9.90 11.56
N HIS A 113 -10.72 8.73 11.53
CA HIS A 113 -9.44 8.53 12.21
C HIS A 113 -8.21 8.88 11.37
N VAL A 114 -8.42 9.32 10.12
CA VAL A 114 -7.31 9.65 9.22
C VAL A 114 -6.78 11.05 9.52
N VAL A 115 -5.54 11.10 9.97
CA VAL A 115 -4.91 12.39 10.34
C VAL A 115 -4.56 13.24 9.12
N PRO A 116 -4.58 14.58 9.25
CA PRO A 116 -4.33 15.48 8.12
C PRO A 116 -3.00 15.24 7.39
N GLY A 117 -1.94 14.87 8.13
CA GLY A 117 -0.63 14.58 7.55
C GLY A 117 -0.65 13.37 6.61
N VAL A 118 -1.43 12.35 6.92
CA VAL A 118 -1.62 11.18 6.04
C VAL A 118 -2.40 11.58 4.79
N LYS A 119 -3.50 12.33 4.94
CA LYS A 119 -4.26 12.85 3.78
C LYS A 119 -3.34 13.66 2.86
N PHE A 120 -2.61 14.60 3.41
CA PHE A 120 -1.68 15.44 2.65
C PHE A 120 -0.67 14.60 1.85
N ALA A 121 -0.03 13.63 2.50
CA ALA A 121 0.99 12.80 1.85
C ALA A 121 0.40 11.92 0.73
N VAL A 122 -0.75 11.31 0.97
CA VAL A 122 -1.43 10.45 -0.02
C VAL A 122 -1.96 11.27 -1.20
N ASP A 123 -2.59 12.42 -0.93
CA ASP A 123 -3.08 13.32 -1.97
C ASP A 123 -1.94 13.88 -2.84
N ALA A 124 -0.81 14.22 -2.22
CA ALA A 124 0.39 14.63 -2.94
C ALA A 124 0.90 13.52 -3.88
N TYR A 125 0.82 12.26 -3.46
CA TYR A 125 1.20 11.12 -4.29
C TYR A 125 0.26 10.95 -5.50
N ILE A 126 -1.06 11.04 -5.29
CA ILE A 126 -2.04 11.00 -6.40
C ILE A 126 -1.80 12.17 -7.36
N ASN A 127 -1.59 13.38 -6.84
CA ASN A 127 -1.34 14.57 -7.65
C ASN A 127 -0.03 14.47 -8.42
N PHE A 128 1.01 13.88 -7.85
CA PHE A 128 2.24 13.55 -8.56
C PHE A 128 1.94 12.67 -9.79
N ALA A 129 1.17 11.59 -9.60
CA ALA A 129 0.80 10.69 -10.69
C ALA A 129 -0.04 11.36 -11.79
N ARG A 130 -0.85 12.37 -11.43
CA ARG A 130 -1.65 13.15 -12.41
C ARG A 130 -0.83 14.13 -13.23
N GLN A 131 0.24 14.69 -12.66
CA GLN A 131 0.96 15.83 -13.23
C GLN A 131 2.27 15.45 -13.90
N ARG A 132 2.83 14.27 -13.56
CA ARG A 132 4.13 13.86 -14.06
C ARG A 132 4.02 12.94 -15.28
N PRO A 133 5.07 12.90 -16.12
CA PRO A 133 5.18 11.90 -17.18
C PRO A 133 4.93 10.50 -16.63
N TRP A 134 4.29 9.64 -17.40
CA TRP A 134 3.89 8.30 -16.96
C TRP A 134 5.07 7.46 -16.44
N GLN A 135 6.27 7.63 -17.01
CA GLN A 135 7.47 6.92 -16.54
C GLN A 135 7.84 7.28 -15.11
N GLU A 136 7.82 8.58 -14.77
CA GLU A 136 8.06 9.06 -13.41
C GLU A 136 6.96 8.57 -12.46
N SER A 137 5.72 8.59 -12.92
CA SER A 137 4.56 8.15 -12.16
C SER A 137 4.61 6.64 -11.88
N VAL A 138 5.02 5.81 -12.84
CA VAL A 138 5.29 4.38 -12.64
C VAL A 138 6.42 4.19 -11.63
N CYS A 139 7.53 4.92 -11.77
CA CYS A 139 8.65 4.83 -10.84
C CYS A 139 8.26 5.27 -9.41
N SER A 140 7.29 6.16 -9.25
CA SER A 140 6.78 6.53 -7.92
C SER A 140 6.08 5.36 -7.21
N SER A 141 5.65 4.32 -7.93
CA SER A 141 5.10 3.08 -7.38
C SER A 141 6.17 2.07 -6.94
N LEU A 142 7.41 2.51 -6.70
CA LEU A 142 8.53 1.66 -6.26
C LEU A 142 8.24 0.88 -4.98
N THR A 143 7.30 1.34 -4.16
CA THR A 143 6.79 0.62 -2.98
C THR A 143 6.35 -0.80 -3.30
N GLU A 144 5.83 -1.03 -4.50
CA GLU A 144 5.34 -2.34 -4.95
C GLU A 144 6.47 -3.37 -5.12
N LEU A 145 7.69 -2.92 -5.36
CA LEU A 145 8.86 -3.81 -5.40
C LEU A 145 9.17 -4.42 -4.03
N PHE A 146 8.86 -3.69 -2.96
CA PHE A 146 9.16 -4.09 -1.58
C PHE A 146 7.94 -4.63 -0.82
N ALA A 147 6.73 -4.36 -1.29
CA ALA A 147 5.49 -4.74 -0.63
C ALA A 147 5.38 -6.25 -0.34
N PRO A 148 5.74 -7.18 -1.25
CA PRO A 148 5.63 -8.61 -1.00
C PRO A 148 6.41 -9.07 0.25
N GLU A 149 7.64 -8.60 0.43
CA GLU A 149 8.46 -8.95 1.60
C GLU A 149 7.89 -8.37 2.90
N ILE A 150 7.33 -7.16 2.83
CA ILE A 150 6.69 -6.51 3.98
C ILE A 150 5.44 -7.29 4.41
N HIS A 151 4.59 -7.69 3.46
CA HIS A 151 3.40 -8.49 3.74
C HIS A 151 3.76 -9.86 4.27
N LYS A 152 4.74 -10.54 3.66
CA LYS A 152 5.25 -11.83 4.12
C LYS A 152 5.75 -11.75 5.58
N ASN A 153 6.49 -10.72 5.92
CA ASN A 153 6.97 -10.49 7.28
C ASN A 153 5.81 -10.31 8.27
N ARG A 154 4.79 -9.53 7.92
CA ARG A 154 3.61 -9.32 8.78
C ARG A 154 2.83 -10.61 8.98
N LEU A 155 2.55 -11.36 7.92
CA LEU A 155 1.85 -12.65 8.01
C LEU A 155 2.61 -13.66 8.88
N ALA A 156 3.94 -13.60 8.90
CA ALA A 156 4.77 -14.47 9.74
C ALA A 156 4.80 -14.04 11.21
N THR A 157 4.80 -12.73 11.50
CA THR A 157 5.06 -12.20 12.85
C THR A 157 3.78 -11.83 13.62
N TRP A 158 2.74 -11.36 12.94
CA TRP A 158 1.54 -10.87 13.62
C TRP A 158 0.75 -11.95 14.37
N PRO A 159 0.54 -13.17 13.84
CA PRO A 159 -0.16 -14.22 14.58
C PRO A 159 0.54 -14.60 15.89
N GLU A 160 1.85 -14.49 15.94
CA GLU A 160 2.65 -14.78 17.13
C GLU A 160 2.57 -13.64 18.16
N HIS A 161 2.70 -12.39 17.70
CA HIS A 161 2.84 -11.22 18.55
C HIS A 161 1.52 -10.54 18.92
N TYR A 162 0.51 -10.61 18.05
CA TYR A 162 -0.78 -9.92 18.20
C TYR A 162 -1.93 -10.92 18.23
N GLN A 163 -1.89 -11.87 19.17
CA GLN A 163 -2.88 -12.95 19.32
C GLN A 163 -4.32 -12.46 19.57
N TRP A 164 -4.50 -11.19 19.90
CA TRP A 164 -5.80 -10.55 20.07
C TRP A 164 -6.45 -10.12 18.74
N ILE A 165 -5.74 -10.19 17.62
CA ILE A 165 -6.27 -9.92 16.30
C ILE A 165 -6.95 -11.20 15.78
N GLU A 166 -8.18 -11.06 15.26
CA GLU A 166 -8.90 -12.18 14.67
C GLU A 166 -8.16 -12.69 13.42
N GLN A 167 -7.84 -13.97 13.41
CA GLN A 167 -6.97 -14.57 12.38
C GLN A 167 -7.56 -14.52 10.98
N ASP A 168 -8.90 -14.59 10.85
CA ASP A 168 -9.58 -14.55 9.55
C ASP A 168 -9.41 -13.20 8.82
N GLY A 169 -9.11 -12.14 9.54
CA GLY A 169 -8.84 -10.82 8.97
C GLY A 169 -7.38 -10.61 8.51
N LEU A 170 -6.50 -11.59 8.73
CA LEU A 170 -5.11 -11.54 8.31
C LEU A 170 -4.86 -12.24 6.96
N GLN A 171 -5.87 -12.92 6.42
CA GLN A 171 -5.82 -13.60 5.12
C GLN A 171 -6.34 -12.66 4.03
#